data_a1a8c14de8cf1e453b0e675e4af67880
#
_entry.id   a1a8c14de8cf1e453b0e675e4af67880
#
_cell.length_a   1.000
_cell.length_b   1.000
_cell.length_c   1.000
_cell.angle_alpha   90.00
_cell.angle_beta   90.00
_cell.angle_gamma   90.00
#
_symmetry.space_group_name_H-M   'P 1'
#
loop_
_entity.id
_entity.type
_entity.pdbx_description
1 polymer ?
#
loop_
_entity_poly.entity_id
_entity_poly.type
_entity_poly.pdbx_seq_one_letter_code
_entity_poly.pdbx_strand_id
1 'polypeptide(L)'
;THALLSQTLQLNKVGLVIIDEQHRFGVVQRAAASARGQSPHVLTMTATPIPRTIALTLYGDLDLSLLTDMPPGRLPVKTWVVPESKRAAAYEWIKKQQTQIFIVCPFIEESETLTSVKSAKSEYAKLAKIFSESNLGLLHGKLKTKDKQQVITKFRAGEYDILVTTPIVEVGIDIPSATIMVIEGADRFGLAQLHQLRGRVGRSSSQSYCLLFSPTPSDRIKALETVTSGFELAENDLKLRGAGNIYGTSQHGVPNFKIARYDDFSLIPHVQKEAQRLLPKLNELPLLRDLVEKDKIDLIQPN
;
A
#
# COMPACT_ATOMS: atom_id res chain seq x y z
N THR A 1 14.31 -11.55 -4.18
CA THR A 1 13.93 -11.87 -2.79
C THR A 1 14.93 -11.26 -1.81
N HIS A 2 14.57 -11.14 -0.53
CA HIS A 2 15.49 -10.67 0.52
C HIS A 2 16.79 -11.49 0.58
N ALA A 3 16.77 -12.76 0.13
CA ALA A 3 17.97 -13.60 0.04
C ALA A 3 19.06 -13.02 -0.88
N LEU A 4 18.71 -12.21 -1.87
CA LEU A 4 19.67 -11.48 -2.70
C LEU A 4 20.47 -10.43 -1.93
N LEU A 5 19.98 -10.01 -0.75
CA LEU A 5 20.65 -9.04 0.11
C LEU A 5 21.57 -9.69 1.14
N SER A 6 21.68 -11.03 1.18
CA SER A 6 22.59 -11.72 2.09
C SER A 6 24.02 -11.34 1.78
N GLN A 7 24.86 -11.19 2.82
CA GLN A 7 26.28 -10.84 2.67
C GLN A 7 27.09 -11.94 1.94
N THR A 8 26.55 -13.15 1.89
CA THR A 8 27.21 -14.30 1.23
C THR A 8 27.16 -14.27 -0.28
N LEU A 9 26.24 -13.51 -0.87
CA LEU A 9 26.09 -13.42 -2.32
C LEU A 9 26.86 -12.21 -2.85
N GLN A 10 27.97 -12.45 -3.53
CA GLN A 10 28.74 -11.43 -4.24
C GLN A 10 28.28 -11.38 -5.71
N LEU A 11 27.69 -10.27 -6.11
CA LEU A 11 27.32 -10.00 -7.49
C LEU A 11 28.34 -9.03 -8.09
N ASN A 12 29.07 -9.48 -9.09
CA ASN A 12 30.05 -8.65 -9.79
C ASN A 12 29.37 -7.88 -10.93
N LYS A 13 29.72 -6.59 -11.09
CA LYS A 13 29.29 -5.74 -12.20
C LYS A 13 27.76 -5.56 -12.30
N VAL A 14 27.10 -5.27 -11.18
CA VAL A 14 25.67 -4.92 -11.18
C VAL A 14 25.49 -3.57 -11.88
N GLY A 15 24.78 -3.55 -13.01
CA GLY A 15 24.47 -2.33 -13.76
C GLY A 15 23.11 -1.73 -13.43
N LEU A 16 22.13 -2.57 -13.00
CA LEU A 16 20.78 -2.15 -12.64
C LEU A 16 20.28 -2.92 -11.43
N VAL A 17 19.69 -2.20 -10.49
CA VAL A 17 18.97 -2.74 -9.31
C VAL A 17 17.51 -2.35 -9.41
N ILE A 18 16.61 -3.33 -9.39
CA ILE A 18 15.17 -3.11 -9.37
C ILE A 18 14.63 -3.53 -8.01
N ILE A 19 13.97 -2.60 -7.31
CA ILE A 19 13.35 -2.81 -5.99
C ILE A 19 11.84 -2.63 -6.16
N ASP A 20 11.10 -3.74 -6.12
CA ASP A 20 9.65 -3.72 -6.11
C ASP A 20 9.12 -3.66 -4.68
N GLU A 21 7.97 -3.02 -4.47
CA GLU A 21 7.35 -2.81 -3.15
C GLU A 21 8.34 -2.17 -2.15
N GLN A 22 8.89 -1.02 -2.52
CA GLN A 22 9.95 -0.32 -1.78
C GLN A 22 9.70 -0.19 -0.27
N HIS A 23 8.44 0.01 0.14
CA HIS A 23 8.05 0.16 1.54
C HIS A 23 8.35 -1.07 2.42
N ARG A 24 8.65 -2.23 1.82
CA ARG A 24 9.03 -3.47 2.52
C ARG A 24 10.51 -3.57 2.83
N PHE A 25 11.32 -2.71 2.24
CA PHE A 25 12.75 -2.69 2.45
C PHE A 25 13.13 -1.55 3.39
N GLY A 26 13.81 -1.87 4.48
CA GLY A 26 14.40 -0.86 5.37
C GLY A 26 15.46 -0.03 4.64
N VAL A 27 15.78 1.15 5.18
CA VAL A 27 16.78 2.07 4.63
C VAL A 27 18.13 1.37 4.43
N VAL A 28 18.57 0.59 5.40
CA VAL A 28 19.84 -0.18 5.36
C VAL A 28 19.85 -1.21 4.23
N GLN A 29 18.72 -1.89 4.00
CA GLN A 29 18.60 -2.88 2.93
C GLN A 29 18.64 -2.24 1.54
N ARG A 30 18.05 -1.06 1.39
CA ARG A 30 18.10 -0.29 0.14
C ARG A 30 19.51 0.19 -0.14
N ALA A 31 20.19 0.76 0.86
CA ALA A 31 21.59 1.17 0.76
C ALA A 31 22.51 -0.01 0.41
N ALA A 32 22.31 -1.18 1.03
CA ALA A 32 23.07 -2.38 0.72
C ALA A 32 22.82 -2.90 -0.71
N ALA A 33 21.62 -2.73 -1.25
CA ALA A 33 21.32 -3.07 -2.64
C ALA A 33 22.03 -2.12 -3.62
N SER A 34 22.01 -0.82 -3.33
CA SER A 34 22.67 0.21 -4.15
C SER A 34 24.19 0.16 -4.08
N ALA A 35 24.77 -0.31 -2.96
CA ALA A 35 26.22 -0.43 -2.78
C ALA A 35 26.85 -1.62 -3.54
N ARG A 36 26.06 -2.48 -4.20
CA ARG A 36 26.50 -3.66 -4.91
C ARG A 36 26.91 -3.39 -6.36
N GLY A 37 27.93 -2.56 -6.56
CA GLY A 37 28.46 -2.27 -7.88
C GLY A 37 29.15 -0.91 -7.94
N GLN A 38 29.74 -0.58 -9.08
CA GLN A 38 30.26 0.76 -9.33
C GLN A 38 29.08 1.63 -9.83
N SER A 39 28.34 2.25 -8.90
CA SER A 39 27.19 3.15 -9.19
C SER A 39 26.12 2.52 -10.11
N PRO A 40 25.43 1.44 -9.71
CA PRO A 40 24.37 0.86 -10.51
C PRO A 40 23.19 1.82 -10.63
N HIS A 41 22.48 1.76 -11.76
CA HIS A 41 21.18 2.40 -11.88
C HIS A 41 20.20 1.75 -10.89
N VAL A 42 19.35 2.53 -10.23
CA VAL A 42 18.39 2.01 -9.25
C VAL A 42 16.99 2.43 -9.66
N LEU A 43 16.13 1.44 -9.89
CA LEU A 43 14.71 1.62 -10.12
C LEU A 43 13.94 1.13 -8.89
N THR A 44 13.27 2.02 -8.21
CA THR A 44 12.38 1.67 -7.10
C THR A 44 10.93 1.79 -7.53
N MET A 45 10.13 0.77 -7.21
CA MET A 45 8.72 0.73 -7.55
C MET A 45 7.87 0.57 -6.31
N THR A 46 6.70 1.17 -6.29
CA THR A 46 5.70 0.96 -5.26
C THR A 46 4.29 1.01 -5.84
N ALA A 47 3.44 0.08 -5.40
CA ALA A 47 2.00 0.11 -5.66
C ALA A 47 1.24 0.86 -4.56
N THR A 48 1.90 1.24 -3.47
CA THR A 48 1.27 2.08 -2.43
C THR A 48 1.10 3.48 -3.00
N PRO A 49 -0.13 3.99 -3.12
CA PRO A 49 -0.35 5.32 -3.63
C PRO A 49 0.22 6.35 -2.64
N ILE A 50 1.22 7.08 -3.09
CA ILE A 50 1.80 8.22 -2.37
C ILE A 50 1.36 9.46 -3.13
N PRO A 51 0.79 10.49 -2.47
CA PRO A 51 0.50 11.75 -3.15
C PRO A 51 1.73 12.23 -3.94
N ARG A 52 1.53 12.64 -5.19
CA ARG A 52 2.63 13.07 -6.06
C ARG A 52 3.49 14.14 -5.40
N THR A 53 2.84 15.04 -4.70
CA THR A 53 3.48 16.13 -3.96
C THR A 53 4.41 15.62 -2.85
N ILE A 54 3.95 14.64 -2.08
CA ILE A 54 4.78 14.00 -1.03
C ILE A 54 5.94 13.21 -1.67
N ALA A 55 5.68 12.50 -2.76
CA ALA A 55 6.72 11.78 -3.47
C ALA A 55 7.84 12.72 -3.96
N LEU A 56 7.49 13.87 -4.52
CA LEU A 56 8.45 14.88 -4.96
C LEU A 56 9.24 15.51 -3.79
N THR A 57 8.65 15.57 -2.60
CA THR A 57 9.33 16.10 -1.40
C THR A 57 10.30 15.08 -0.80
N LEU A 58 9.84 13.84 -0.66
CA LEU A 58 10.63 12.78 -0.01
C LEU A 58 11.72 12.20 -0.92
N TYR A 59 11.52 12.29 -2.23
CA TYR A 59 12.40 11.71 -3.25
C TYR A 59 12.83 12.77 -4.26
N GLY A 60 13.06 14.00 -3.80
CA GLY A 60 13.39 15.14 -4.66
C GLY A 60 14.70 14.99 -5.44
N ASP A 61 15.54 14.04 -5.07
CA ASP A 61 16.77 13.60 -5.74
C ASP A 61 16.54 12.49 -6.78
N LEU A 62 15.30 11.98 -6.91
CA LEU A 62 14.96 10.91 -7.83
C LEU A 62 14.04 11.40 -8.96
N ASP A 63 14.20 10.82 -10.14
CA ASP A 63 13.26 10.98 -11.25
C ASP A 63 11.99 10.18 -10.98
N LEU A 64 10.83 10.85 -11.01
CA LEU A 64 9.54 10.23 -10.74
C LEU A 64 8.79 9.92 -12.03
N SER A 65 8.53 8.64 -12.27
CA SER A 65 7.64 8.17 -13.35
C SER A 65 6.36 7.59 -12.76
N LEU A 66 5.21 8.02 -13.29
CA LEU A 66 3.89 7.59 -12.83
C LEU A 66 3.22 6.74 -13.91
N LEU A 67 2.71 5.56 -13.52
CA LEU A 67 1.84 4.73 -14.32
C LEU A 67 0.40 5.02 -13.93
N THR A 68 -0.32 5.78 -14.75
CA THR A 68 -1.69 6.24 -14.49
C THR A 68 -2.75 5.40 -15.19
N ASP A 69 -2.36 4.72 -16.26
CA ASP A 69 -3.29 3.98 -17.10
C ASP A 69 -3.48 2.55 -16.61
N MET A 70 -4.69 2.05 -16.79
CA MET A 70 -4.99 0.64 -16.53
C MET A 70 -4.63 -0.21 -17.77
N PRO A 71 -4.18 -1.46 -17.58
CA PRO A 71 -3.96 -2.38 -18.69
C PRO A 71 -5.22 -2.53 -19.57
N PRO A 72 -5.07 -2.67 -20.90
CA PRO A 72 -6.20 -2.86 -21.80
C PRO A 72 -7.07 -4.06 -21.42
N GLY A 73 -8.38 -3.94 -21.58
CA GLY A 73 -9.33 -5.01 -21.29
C GLY A 73 -9.70 -5.18 -19.81
N ARG A 74 -9.13 -4.38 -18.92
CA ARG A 74 -9.46 -4.40 -17.48
C ARG A 74 -10.69 -3.55 -17.20
N LEU A 75 -11.67 -4.13 -16.49
CA LEU A 75 -12.84 -3.40 -16.05
C LEU A 75 -12.59 -2.75 -14.67
N PRO A 76 -13.05 -1.52 -14.42
CA PRO A 76 -12.99 -0.91 -13.11
C PRO A 76 -13.73 -1.76 -12.07
N VAL A 77 -13.15 -1.90 -10.88
CA VAL A 77 -13.78 -2.60 -9.76
C VAL A 77 -14.91 -1.74 -9.22
N LYS A 78 -16.16 -2.23 -9.28
CA LYS A 78 -17.29 -1.56 -8.66
C LYS A 78 -17.20 -1.66 -7.16
N THR A 79 -17.14 -0.51 -6.48
CA THR A 79 -16.97 -0.45 -5.02
C THR A 79 -18.24 0.06 -4.36
N TRP A 80 -18.68 -0.61 -3.30
CA TRP A 80 -19.86 -0.21 -2.52
C TRP A 80 -19.53 -0.17 -1.04
N VAL A 81 -19.94 0.89 -0.37
CA VAL A 81 -19.93 0.99 1.09
C VAL A 81 -21.23 0.39 1.63
N VAL A 82 -21.11 -0.65 2.44
CA VAL A 82 -22.24 -1.41 2.96
C VAL A 82 -22.43 -1.10 4.43
N PRO A 83 -23.47 -0.33 4.81
CA PRO A 83 -23.81 -0.09 6.21
C PRO A 83 -24.37 -1.37 6.86
N GLU A 84 -24.33 -1.43 8.18
CA GLU A 84 -24.77 -2.61 8.93
C GLU A 84 -26.21 -3.04 8.58
N SER A 85 -27.11 -2.08 8.34
CA SER A 85 -28.51 -2.36 7.96
C SER A 85 -28.66 -3.10 6.62
N LYS A 86 -27.65 -3.04 5.73
CA LYS A 86 -27.65 -3.73 4.42
C LYS A 86 -26.78 -4.97 4.39
N ARG A 87 -26.12 -5.34 5.50
CA ARG A 87 -25.19 -6.47 5.57
C ARG A 87 -25.83 -7.80 5.13
N ALA A 88 -27.00 -8.12 5.66
CA ALA A 88 -27.70 -9.35 5.31
C ALA A 88 -28.04 -9.44 3.82
N ALA A 89 -28.53 -8.33 3.24
CA ALA A 89 -28.83 -8.26 1.83
C ALA A 89 -27.57 -8.41 0.95
N ALA A 90 -26.43 -7.85 1.39
CA ALA A 90 -25.15 -8.01 0.72
C ALA A 90 -24.69 -9.47 0.72
N TYR A 91 -24.79 -10.19 1.84
CA TYR A 91 -24.46 -11.61 1.90
C TYR A 91 -25.36 -12.45 0.97
N GLU A 92 -26.68 -12.17 0.93
CA GLU A 92 -27.58 -12.85 0.01
C GLU A 92 -27.25 -12.55 -1.46
N TRP A 93 -26.80 -11.33 -1.77
CA TRP A 93 -26.31 -11.02 -3.10
C TRP A 93 -25.00 -11.78 -3.41
N ILE A 94 -24.06 -11.85 -2.46
CA ILE A 94 -22.78 -12.58 -2.61
C ILE A 94 -23.04 -14.08 -2.90
N LYS A 95 -23.97 -14.72 -2.17
CA LYS A 95 -24.32 -16.15 -2.37
C LYS A 95 -24.79 -16.48 -3.79
N LYS A 96 -25.39 -15.51 -4.48
CA LYS A 96 -25.87 -15.67 -5.85
C LYS A 96 -24.75 -15.56 -6.90
N GLN A 97 -23.55 -15.12 -6.48
CA GLN A 97 -22.43 -14.97 -7.40
C GLN A 97 -21.66 -16.29 -7.50
N GLN A 98 -21.50 -16.78 -8.74
CA GLN A 98 -20.73 -18.00 -9.01
C GLN A 98 -19.25 -17.65 -9.26
N THR A 99 -18.56 -17.20 -8.21
CA THR A 99 -17.17 -16.77 -8.29
C THR A 99 -16.46 -16.96 -6.97
N GLN A 100 -15.13 -16.94 -6.98
CA GLN A 100 -14.35 -16.96 -5.77
C GLN A 100 -14.33 -15.60 -5.09
N ILE A 101 -14.27 -15.60 -3.75
CA ILE A 101 -14.49 -14.44 -2.91
C ILE A 101 -13.36 -14.33 -1.88
N PHE A 102 -12.78 -13.14 -1.74
CA PHE A 102 -11.96 -12.79 -0.58
C PHE A 102 -12.83 -12.09 0.47
N ILE A 103 -12.71 -12.52 1.73
CA ILE A 103 -13.27 -11.80 2.88
C ILE A 103 -12.11 -11.43 3.81
N VAL A 104 -11.78 -10.14 3.88
CA VAL A 104 -10.69 -9.61 4.68
C VAL A 104 -11.24 -9.11 6.01
N CYS A 105 -10.71 -9.67 7.11
CA CYS A 105 -11.04 -9.24 8.46
C CYS A 105 -9.93 -8.33 9.02
N PRO A 106 -10.27 -7.25 9.75
CA PRO A 106 -9.26 -6.35 10.30
C PRO A 106 -8.40 -7.02 11.37
N PHE A 107 -7.16 -6.52 11.52
CA PHE A 107 -6.39 -6.78 12.73
C PHE A 107 -7.02 -6.00 13.88
N ILE A 108 -7.11 -6.62 15.05
CA ILE A 108 -7.37 -5.91 16.30
C ILE A 108 -5.98 -5.63 16.88
N GLU A 109 -5.63 -4.39 16.98
CA GLU A 109 -4.39 -3.71 17.41
C GLU A 109 -3.10 -4.53 17.70
N GLU A 110 -1.93 -3.92 17.46
CA GLU A 110 -0.59 -4.57 17.46
C GLU A 110 -0.17 -5.24 18.78
N SER A 111 -0.71 -4.83 19.92
CA SER A 111 -0.43 -5.44 21.23
C SER A 111 -1.08 -6.83 21.43
N GLU A 112 -2.00 -7.24 20.51
CA GLU A 112 -2.82 -8.43 20.67
C GLU A 112 -2.76 -9.38 19.47
N THR A 113 -1.57 -9.79 19.05
CA THR A 113 -1.38 -10.78 17.96
C THR A 113 -2.16 -12.09 18.21
N LEU A 114 -2.46 -12.43 19.45
CA LEU A 114 -3.32 -13.56 19.81
C LEU A 114 -4.81 -13.26 19.55
N THR A 115 -5.24 -12.03 19.75
CA THR A 115 -6.63 -11.59 19.60
C THR A 115 -7.02 -11.45 18.14
N SER A 116 -6.11 -11.00 17.26
CA SER A 116 -6.37 -10.92 15.82
C SER A 116 -6.63 -12.28 15.17
N VAL A 117 -5.90 -13.32 15.61
CA VAL A 117 -6.15 -14.70 15.16
C VAL A 117 -7.46 -15.26 15.73
N LYS A 118 -7.77 -14.97 16.99
CA LYS A 118 -9.07 -15.31 17.59
C LYS A 118 -10.21 -14.62 16.87
N SER A 119 -10.06 -13.35 16.51
CA SER A 119 -11.03 -12.59 15.73
C SER A 119 -11.25 -13.19 14.33
N ALA A 120 -10.19 -13.45 13.58
CA ALA A 120 -10.30 -14.09 12.26
C ALA A 120 -10.97 -15.47 12.34
N LYS A 121 -10.65 -16.28 13.36
CA LYS A 121 -11.30 -17.59 13.59
C LYS A 121 -12.76 -17.43 13.98
N SER A 122 -13.10 -16.44 14.81
CA SER A 122 -14.49 -16.15 15.21
C SER A 122 -15.31 -15.71 14.01
N GLU A 123 -14.78 -14.80 13.18
CA GLU A 123 -15.44 -14.39 11.94
C GLU A 123 -15.56 -15.54 10.93
N TYR A 124 -14.53 -16.37 10.80
CA TYR A 124 -14.60 -17.60 10.00
C TYR A 124 -15.76 -18.50 10.44
N ALA A 125 -15.92 -18.73 11.75
CA ALA A 125 -16.98 -19.57 12.28
C ALA A 125 -18.39 -18.98 12.03
N LYS A 126 -18.53 -17.65 12.08
CA LYS A 126 -19.78 -16.95 11.72
C LYS A 126 -20.07 -17.06 10.22
N LEU A 127 -19.08 -16.80 9.40
CA LEU A 127 -19.18 -16.86 7.95
C LEU A 127 -19.47 -18.28 7.45
N ALA A 128 -18.90 -19.30 8.09
CA ALA A 128 -19.19 -20.70 7.78
C ALA A 128 -20.67 -21.06 8.01
N LYS A 129 -21.33 -20.41 8.98
CA LYS A 129 -22.78 -20.57 9.19
C LYS A 129 -23.61 -19.82 8.14
N ILE A 130 -23.15 -18.64 7.72
CA ILE A 130 -23.82 -17.81 6.71
C ILE A 130 -23.70 -18.44 5.33
N PHE A 131 -22.52 -18.96 4.99
CA PHE A 131 -22.19 -19.56 3.70
C PHE A 131 -22.06 -21.10 3.84
N SER A 132 -23.07 -21.74 4.41
CA SER A 132 -23.06 -23.19 4.74
C SER A 132 -22.90 -24.11 3.52
N GLU A 133 -23.25 -23.62 2.34
CA GLU A 133 -23.14 -24.36 1.06
C GLU A 133 -21.79 -24.12 0.34
N SER A 134 -20.94 -23.25 0.87
CA SER A 134 -19.64 -22.89 0.26
C SER A 134 -18.48 -23.49 1.04
N ASN A 135 -17.41 -23.82 0.34
CA ASN A 135 -16.15 -24.26 0.92
C ASN A 135 -15.31 -23.06 1.35
N LEU A 136 -15.08 -22.91 2.64
CA LEU A 136 -14.30 -21.80 3.19
C LEU A 136 -12.86 -22.21 3.51
N GLY A 137 -11.89 -21.41 3.07
CA GLY A 137 -10.50 -21.46 3.50
C GLY A 137 -10.20 -20.33 4.51
N LEU A 138 -9.26 -20.57 5.43
CA LEU A 138 -8.78 -19.56 6.38
C LEU A 138 -7.28 -19.31 6.19
N LEU A 139 -6.90 -18.05 5.97
CA LEU A 139 -5.52 -17.61 5.81
C LEU A 139 -5.18 -16.49 6.79
N HIS A 140 -4.17 -16.69 7.63
CA HIS A 140 -3.72 -15.65 8.57
C HIS A 140 -2.21 -15.70 8.81
N GLY A 141 -1.65 -14.61 9.36
CA GLY A 141 -0.20 -14.42 9.52
C GLY A 141 0.52 -15.51 10.30
N LYS A 142 -0.14 -16.14 11.27
CA LYS A 142 0.46 -17.17 12.16
C LYS A 142 0.50 -18.59 11.57
N LEU A 143 -0.10 -18.84 10.41
CA LEU A 143 0.08 -20.12 9.73
C LEU A 143 1.56 -20.30 9.34
N LYS A 144 2.04 -21.54 9.43
CA LYS A 144 3.36 -21.89 8.90
C LYS A 144 3.39 -21.65 7.39
N THR A 145 4.55 -21.37 6.83
CA THR A 145 4.71 -21.08 5.39
C THR A 145 4.14 -22.18 4.51
N LYS A 146 4.33 -23.43 4.88
CA LYS A 146 3.80 -24.60 4.15
C LYS A 146 2.26 -24.59 4.14
N ASP A 147 1.64 -24.32 5.29
CA ASP A 147 0.19 -24.30 5.42
C ASP A 147 -0.43 -23.12 4.65
N LYS A 148 0.22 -21.94 4.67
CA LYS A 148 -0.17 -20.78 3.86
C LYS A 148 -0.17 -21.12 2.38
N GLN A 149 0.91 -21.74 1.89
CA GLN A 149 1.02 -22.16 0.50
C GLN A 149 -0.06 -23.19 0.12
N GLN A 150 -0.34 -24.12 1.00
CA GLN A 150 -1.37 -25.14 0.78
C GLN A 150 -2.76 -24.50 0.66
N VAL A 151 -3.13 -23.57 1.55
CA VAL A 151 -4.42 -22.84 1.51
C VAL A 151 -4.53 -22.05 0.21
N ILE A 152 -3.47 -21.33 -0.19
CA ILE A 152 -3.46 -20.53 -1.43
C ILE A 152 -3.59 -21.44 -2.66
N THR A 153 -2.88 -22.57 -2.68
CA THR A 153 -2.95 -23.54 -3.79
C THR A 153 -4.36 -24.11 -3.92
N LYS A 154 -4.99 -24.50 -2.82
CA LYS A 154 -6.37 -24.99 -2.80
C LYS A 154 -7.38 -23.93 -3.28
N PHE A 155 -7.22 -22.68 -2.81
CA PHE A 155 -8.06 -21.59 -3.28
C PHE A 155 -7.87 -21.33 -4.78
N ARG A 156 -6.62 -21.35 -5.28
CA ARG A 156 -6.34 -21.21 -6.71
C ARG A 156 -6.90 -22.35 -7.54
N ALA A 157 -6.94 -23.57 -7.01
CA ALA A 157 -7.52 -24.74 -7.65
C ALA A 157 -9.06 -24.76 -7.63
N GLY A 158 -9.71 -23.80 -6.95
CA GLY A 158 -11.18 -23.77 -6.83
C GLY A 158 -11.74 -24.72 -5.77
N GLU A 159 -10.89 -25.32 -4.92
CA GLU A 159 -11.34 -26.18 -3.81
C GLU A 159 -12.03 -25.36 -2.71
N TYR A 160 -11.73 -24.07 -2.62
CA TYR A 160 -12.40 -23.11 -1.76
C TYR A 160 -13.11 -22.06 -2.59
N ASP A 161 -14.37 -21.78 -2.24
CA ASP A 161 -15.17 -20.71 -2.85
C ASP A 161 -14.88 -19.37 -2.18
N ILE A 162 -14.63 -19.38 -0.88
CA ILE A 162 -14.40 -18.19 -0.06
C ILE A 162 -13.09 -18.34 0.71
N LEU A 163 -12.23 -17.33 0.59
CA LEU A 163 -11.03 -17.24 1.41
C LEU A 163 -11.19 -16.14 2.47
N VAL A 164 -11.38 -16.55 3.72
CA VAL A 164 -11.38 -15.64 4.87
C VAL A 164 -9.93 -15.37 5.27
N THR A 165 -9.55 -14.10 5.35
CA THR A 165 -8.15 -13.74 5.54
C THR A 165 -7.98 -12.49 6.40
N THR A 166 -6.79 -12.33 6.98
CA THR A 166 -6.30 -11.05 7.49
C THR A 166 -5.65 -10.26 6.34
N PRO A 167 -5.24 -8.98 6.52
CA PRO A 167 -4.60 -8.18 5.46
C PRO A 167 -3.37 -8.80 4.77
N ILE A 168 -2.88 -9.94 5.22
CA ILE A 168 -1.76 -10.67 4.58
C ILE A 168 -1.97 -10.91 3.07
N VAL A 169 -3.20 -10.86 2.61
CA VAL A 169 -3.58 -11.00 1.19
C VAL A 169 -3.12 -9.83 0.33
N GLU A 170 -2.75 -8.70 0.94
CA GLU A 170 -2.13 -7.56 0.22
C GLU A 170 -0.88 -7.97 -0.55
N VAL A 171 -0.27 -9.10 -0.18
CA VAL A 171 1.06 -9.48 -0.62
C VAL A 171 1.04 -10.66 -1.58
N GLY A 172 1.28 -10.34 -2.88
CA GLY A 172 1.72 -11.31 -3.87
C GLY A 172 0.75 -12.45 -4.22
N ILE A 173 -0.51 -12.38 -3.76
CA ILE A 173 -1.53 -13.37 -4.13
C ILE A 173 -2.24 -12.89 -5.39
N ASP A 174 -2.13 -13.69 -6.44
CA ASP A 174 -2.82 -13.47 -7.72
C ASP A 174 -3.77 -14.62 -7.99
N ILE A 175 -5.08 -14.32 -7.96
CA ILE A 175 -6.17 -15.28 -8.20
C ILE A 175 -7.17 -14.62 -9.16
N PRO A 176 -7.02 -14.81 -10.47
CA PRO A 176 -7.88 -14.17 -11.48
C PRO A 176 -9.35 -14.57 -11.39
N SER A 177 -9.66 -15.74 -10.84
CA SER A 177 -11.00 -16.26 -10.61
C SER A 177 -11.75 -15.58 -9.46
N ALA A 178 -11.04 -14.89 -8.55
CA ALA A 178 -11.65 -14.15 -7.47
C ALA A 178 -12.08 -12.75 -7.96
N THR A 179 -13.38 -12.54 -8.04
CA THR A 179 -13.96 -11.29 -8.54
C THR A 179 -14.65 -10.46 -7.46
N ILE A 180 -14.80 -11.00 -6.25
CA ILE A 180 -15.40 -10.27 -5.13
C ILE A 180 -14.40 -10.13 -3.99
N MET A 181 -14.25 -8.89 -3.51
CA MET A 181 -13.52 -8.54 -2.31
C MET A 181 -14.49 -7.97 -1.28
N VAL A 182 -14.57 -8.60 -0.12
CA VAL A 182 -15.31 -8.09 1.03
C VAL A 182 -14.29 -7.65 2.08
N ILE A 183 -14.43 -6.43 2.60
CA ILE A 183 -13.57 -5.91 3.66
C ILE A 183 -14.44 -5.60 4.88
N GLU A 184 -14.27 -6.40 5.91
CA GLU A 184 -14.95 -6.22 7.20
C GLU A 184 -14.29 -5.12 8.01
N GLY A 185 -15.11 -4.25 8.65
CA GLY A 185 -14.60 -3.12 9.44
C GLY A 185 -13.71 -2.20 8.63
N ALA A 186 -14.16 -1.79 7.44
CA ALA A 186 -13.38 -0.97 6.50
C ALA A 186 -12.92 0.38 7.10
N ASP A 187 -13.61 0.88 8.12
CA ASP A 187 -13.25 2.07 8.88
C ASP A 187 -11.91 1.95 9.62
N ARG A 188 -11.45 0.72 9.89
CA ARG A 188 -10.18 0.43 10.58
C ARG A 188 -8.97 0.41 9.66
N PHE A 189 -9.18 0.48 8.35
CA PHE A 189 -8.11 0.43 7.35
C PHE A 189 -7.75 1.82 6.85
N GLY A 190 -6.49 2.03 6.49
CA GLY A 190 -6.06 3.20 5.73
C GLY A 190 -6.58 3.16 4.29
N LEU A 191 -6.80 4.33 3.65
CA LEU A 191 -7.27 4.36 2.25
C LEU A 191 -6.31 3.66 1.29
N ALA A 192 -5.00 3.83 1.48
CA ALA A 192 -3.99 3.14 0.68
C ALA A 192 -4.13 1.62 0.79
N GLN A 193 -4.38 1.11 2.01
CA GLN A 193 -4.56 -0.30 2.27
C GLN A 193 -5.85 -0.84 1.64
N LEU A 194 -6.96 -0.11 1.78
CA LEU A 194 -8.23 -0.44 1.11
C LEU A 194 -8.06 -0.47 -0.41
N HIS A 195 -7.31 0.48 -0.98
CA HIS A 195 -7.00 0.50 -2.39
C HIS A 195 -6.18 -0.71 -2.83
N GLN A 196 -5.15 -1.10 -2.08
CA GLN A 196 -4.35 -2.29 -2.36
C GLN A 196 -5.17 -3.58 -2.28
N LEU A 197 -6.05 -3.71 -1.27
CA LEU A 197 -6.97 -4.84 -1.15
C LEU A 197 -7.97 -4.87 -2.32
N ARG A 198 -8.57 -3.73 -2.69
CA ARG A 198 -9.43 -3.61 -3.87
C ARG A 198 -8.71 -4.09 -5.14
N GLY A 199 -7.45 -3.76 -5.29
CA GLY A 199 -6.61 -4.17 -6.42
C GLY A 199 -6.26 -5.66 -6.48
N ARG A 200 -6.65 -6.46 -5.48
CA ARG A 200 -6.50 -7.94 -5.51
C ARG A 200 -7.57 -8.63 -6.33
N VAL A 201 -8.66 -7.97 -6.63
CA VAL A 201 -9.68 -8.39 -7.60
C VAL A 201 -9.63 -7.50 -8.85
N GLY A 202 -10.39 -7.83 -9.88
CA GLY A 202 -10.36 -7.07 -11.15
C GLY A 202 -9.11 -7.37 -11.98
N ARG A 203 -8.59 -8.58 -11.91
CA ARG A 203 -7.41 -9.03 -12.68
C ARG A 203 -7.77 -9.86 -13.90
N SER A 204 -9.04 -10.05 -14.15
CA SER A 204 -9.61 -10.70 -15.34
C SER A 204 -10.47 -9.72 -16.12
N SER A 205 -11.00 -10.15 -17.25
CA SER A 205 -11.99 -9.41 -18.04
C SER A 205 -13.40 -9.40 -17.43
N SER A 206 -13.61 -10.16 -16.34
CA SER A 206 -14.89 -10.22 -15.64
C SER A 206 -15.09 -9.02 -14.73
N GLN A 207 -16.34 -8.54 -14.60
CA GLN A 207 -16.68 -7.48 -13.67
C GLN A 207 -16.37 -7.92 -12.23
N SER A 208 -15.64 -7.10 -11.52
CA SER A 208 -15.29 -7.35 -10.14
C SER A 208 -15.88 -6.32 -9.20
N TYR A 209 -16.05 -6.71 -7.94
CA TYR A 209 -16.75 -5.93 -6.94
C TYR A 209 -15.93 -5.87 -5.64
N CYS A 210 -16.00 -4.73 -4.96
CA CYS A 210 -15.41 -4.53 -3.64
C CYS A 210 -16.49 -4.00 -2.68
N LEU A 211 -16.80 -4.75 -1.65
CA LEU A 211 -17.80 -4.40 -0.63
C LEU A 211 -17.07 -3.99 0.65
N LEU A 212 -17.26 -2.75 1.05
CA LEU A 212 -16.64 -2.16 2.23
C LEU A 212 -17.68 -2.14 3.37
N PHE A 213 -17.60 -3.10 4.28
CA PHE A 213 -18.50 -3.17 5.42
C PHE A 213 -18.02 -2.24 6.52
N SER A 214 -18.84 -1.26 6.87
CA SER A 214 -18.55 -0.29 7.91
C SER A 214 -19.82 0.06 8.68
N PRO A 215 -19.79 0.00 10.03
CA PRO A 215 -20.93 0.42 10.85
C PRO A 215 -21.26 1.90 10.65
N THR A 216 -20.24 2.74 10.49
CA THR A 216 -20.33 4.20 10.30
C THR A 216 -19.55 4.61 9.05
N PRO A 217 -20.21 4.61 7.88
CA PRO A 217 -19.58 5.06 6.65
C PRO A 217 -19.13 6.52 6.75
N SER A 218 -17.82 6.76 6.68
CA SER A 218 -17.23 8.10 6.63
C SER A 218 -17.03 8.55 5.19
N ASP A 219 -16.90 9.86 4.94
CA ASP A 219 -16.63 10.39 3.61
C ASP A 219 -15.31 9.89 3.04
N ARG A 220 -14.34 9.57 3.91
CA ARG A 220 -13.09 8.93 3.56
C ARG A 220 -13.31 7.57 2.88
N ILE A 221 -14.17 6.71 3.43
CA ILE A 221 -14.45 5.40 2.85
C ILE A 221 -15.31 5.54 1.58
N LYS A 222 -16.27 6.46 1.58
CA LYS A 222 -17.11 6.75 0.42
C LYS A 222 -16.32 7.22 -0.80
N ALA A 223 -15.18 7.88 -0.61
CA ALA A 223 -14.30 8.26 -1.70
C ALA A 223 -13.86 7.06 -2.57
N LEU A 224 -13.78 5.86 -1.98
CA LEU A 224 -13.45 4.64 -2.73
C LEU A 224 -14.55 4.18 -3.70
N GLU A 225 -15.79 4.62 -3.54
CA GLU A 225 -16.88 4.31 -4.48
C GLU A 225 -16.72 5.04 -5.81
N THR A 226 -16.18 6.26 -5.77
CA THR A 226 -16.11 7.15 -6.95
C THR A 226 -14.70 7.24 -7.52
N VAL A 227 -13.67 7.14 -6.66
CA VAL A 227 -12.28 7.32 -7.07
C VAL A 227 -11.63 5.97 -7.35
N THR A 228 -11.17 5.80 -8.59
CA THR A 228 -10.46 4.59 -9.04
C THR A 228 -8.94 4.74 -8.95
N SER A 229 -8.42 5.94 -9.16
CA SER A 229 -6.98 6.25 -9.12
C SER A 229 -6.44 6.21 -7.69
N GLY A 230 -5.36 5.43 -7.48
CA GLY A 230 -4.67 5.39 -6.19
C GLY A 230 -4.06 6.73 -5.81
N PHE A 231 -3.54 7.48 -6.77
CA PHE A 231 -2.96 8.81 -6.54
C PHE A 231 -4.01 9.82 -6.07
N GLU A 232 -5.17 9.84 -6.72
CA GLU A 232 -6.28 10.71 -6.33
C GLU A 232 -6.83 10.35 -4.94
N LEU A 233 -6.91 9.05 -4.62
CA LEU A 233 -7.27 8.59 -3.28
C LEU A 233 -6.27 9.05 -2.22
N ALA A 234 -4.98 8.98 -2.52
CA ALA A 234 -3.93 9.43 -1.61
C ALA A 234 -3.98 10.95 -1.40
N GLU A 235 -4.24 11.73 -2.45
CA GLU A 235 -4.43 13.18 -2.34
C GLU A 235 -5.69 13.54 -1.54
N ASN A 236 -6.77 12.80 -1.71
CA ASN A 236 -8.00 12.98 -0.93
C ASN A 236 -7.78 12.60 0.55
N ASP A 237 -7.05 11.51 0.84
CA ASP A 237 -6.71 11.13 2.22
C ASP A 237 -5.85 12.21 2.90
N LEU A 238 -4.90 12.80 2.14
CA LEU A 238 -4.07 13.90 2.61
C LEU A 238 -4.91 15.14 2.99
N LYS A 239 -5.86 15.53 2.13
CA LYS A 239 -6.76 16.66 2.38
C LYS A 239 -7.66 16.41 3.59
N LEU A 240 -8.22 15.20 3.72
CA LEU A 240 -9.16 14.85 4.79
C LEU A 240 -8.47 14.71 6.17
N ARG A 241 -7.24 14.23 6.22
CA ARG A 241 -6.48 14.09 7.47
C ARG A 241 -5.88 15.41 7.94
N GLY A 242 -5.72 16.37 7.03
CA GLY A 242 -4.88 17.54 7.26
C GLY A 242 -3.39 17.19 7.28
N ALA A 243 -2.56 18.09 6.80
CA ALA A 243 -1.11 17.87 6.66
C ALA A 243 -0.39 17.53 7.99
N GLY A 244 -0.94 17.95 9.13
CA GLY A 244 -0.34 17.73 10.46
C GLY A 244 -0.38 16.29 10.98
N ASN A 245 -1.29 15.43 10.49
CA ASN A 245 -1.46 14.05 11.00
C ASN A 245 -0.71 12.98 10.19
N ILE A 246 -0.08 13.33 9.08
CA ILE A 246 0.65 12.38 8.22
C ILE A 246 2.00 12.02 8.82
N TYR A 247 2.55 12.95 9.55
CA TYR A 247 3.82 12.82 10.25
C TYR A 247 3.56 12.52 11.72
N GLY A 248 2.88 11.39 12.00
CA GLY A 248 2.74 10.90 13.37
C GLY A 248 4.09 10.87 14.07
N THR A 249 4.09 11.27 15.31
CA THR A 249 5.12 11.67 16.26
C THR A 249 6.42 10.86 16.37
N SER A 250 6.85 10.04 15.41
CA SER A 250 8.06 9.22 15.61
C SER A 250 8.74 8.67 14.36
N GLN A 251 8.63 9.26 13.17
CA GLN A 251 9.54 8.86 12.09
C GLN A 251 10.68 9.88 12.00
N HIS A 252 11.86 9.47 12.48
CA HIS A 252 13.13 10.14 12.27
C HIS A 252 13.36 10.30 10.74
N GLY A 253 13.47 11.55 10.27
CA GLY A 253 13.77 11.85 8.87
C GLY A 253 12.83 12.84 8.18
N VAL A 254 11.84 13.40 8.88
CA VAL A 254 11.00 14.45 8.30
C VAL A 254 11.68 15.80 8.44
N PRO A 255 11.94 16.55 7.34
CA PRO A 255 12.54 17.87 7.42
C PRO A 255 11.66 18.81 8.24
N ASN A 256 12.22 19.43 9.26
CA ASN A 256 11.54 20.47 10.00
C ASN A 256 11.65 21.76 9.18
N PHE A 257 10.62 22.10 8.42
CA PHE A 257 10.61 23.33 7.63
C PHE A 257 10.59 24.55 8.56
N LYS A 258 11.50 25.51 8.33
CA LYS A 258 11.58 26.76 9.13
C LYS A 258 10.49 27.75 8.74
N ILE A 259 10.05 27.76 7.48
CA ILE A 259 9.12 28.76 6.90
C ILE A 259 7.97 28.09 6.17
N ALA A 260 8.29 27.09 5.31
CA ALA A 260 7.29 26.40 4.52
C ALA A 260 6.36 25.55 5.40
N ARG A 261 5.11 25.41 4.98
CA ARG A 261 4.13 24.50 5.59
C ARG A 261 4.05 23.21 4.78
N TYR A 262 3.58 22.15 5.41
CA TYR A 262 3.36 20.86 4.72
C TYR A 262 2.25 20.89 3.66
N ASP A 263 1.45 21.96 3.60
CA ASP A 263 0.43 22.21 2.60
C ASP A 263 0.92 23.09 1.43
N ASP A 264 2.15 23.59 1.48
CA ASP A 264 2.78 24.38 0.41
C ASP A 264 3.28 23.51 -0.77
N PHE A 265 2.65 22.37 -1.01
CA PHE A 265 3.06 21.40 -2.03
C PHE A 265 3.09 21.96 -3.45
N SER A 266 2.26 22.95 -3.76
CA SER A 266 2.25 23.63 -5.06
C SER A 266 3.54 24.35 -5.37
N LEU A 267 4.33 24.71 -4.35
CA LEU A 267 5.62 25.39 -4.50
C LEU A 267 6.77 24.44 -4.86
N ILE A 268 6.66 23.14 -4.56
CA ILE A 268 7.76 22.18 -4.71
C ILE A 268 8.35 22.16 -6.14
N PRO A 269 7.54 22.08 -7.22
CA PRO A 269 8.09 22.12 -8.58
C PRO A 269 8.84 23.41 -8.90
N HIS A 270 8.37 24.53 -8.34
CA HIS A 270 9.04 25.83 -8.51
C HIS A 270 10.35 25.87 -7.75
N VAL A 271 10.36 25.40 -6.50
CA VAL A 271 11.57 25.33 -5.66
C VAL A 271 12.63 24.43 -6.30
N GLN A 272 12.24 23.25 -6.80
CA GLN A 272 13.16 22.35 -7.50
C GLN A 272 13.77 23.00 -8.74
N LYS A 273 12.96 23.64 -9.56
CA LYS A 273 13.43 24.35 -10.76
C LYS A 273 14.41 25.47 -10.39
N GLU A 274 14.13 26.24 -9.35
CA GLU A 274 15.03 27.30 -8.88
C GLU A 274 16.31 26.71 -8.28
N ALA A 275 16.22 25.62 -7.50
CA ALA A 275 17.40 24.93 -6.98
C ALA A 275 18.31 24.44 -8.11
N GLN A 276 17.76 23.81 -9.15
CA GLN A 276 18.52 23.38 -10.33
C GLN A 276 19.16 24.54 -11.07
N ARG A 277 18.49 25.70 -11.15
CA ARG A 277 19.01 26.92 -11.78
C ARG A 277 20.16 27.54 -10.98
N LEU A 278 20.06 27.50 -9.65
CA LEU A 278 21.03 28.13 -8.74
C LEU A 278 22.25 27.25 -8.44
N LEU A 279 22.08 25.92 -8.44
CA LEU A 279 23.14 24.97 -8.10
C LEU A 279 24.44 25.19 -8.90
N PRO A 280 24.43 25.38 -10.22
CA PRO A 280 25.67 25.68 -10.99
C PRO A 280 26.34 26.99 -10.59
N LYS A 281 25.58 27.93 -10.02
CA LYS A 281 26.02 29.27 -9.59
C LYS A 281 26.29 29.40 -8.11
N LEU A 282 26.28 28.29 -7.38
CA LEU A 282 26.39 28.29 -5.92
C LEU A 282 27.67 28.98 -5.42
N ASN A 283 28.78 28.83 -6.18
CA ASN A 283 30.06 29.49 -5.86
C ASN A 283 30.01 31.02 -6.01
N GLU A 284 29.08 31.54 -6.82
CA GLU A 284 28.88 32.98 -7.05
C GLU A 284 27.94 33.59 -5.99
N LEU A 285 27.31 32.75 -5.14
CA LEU A 285 26.29 33.12 -4.17
C LEU A 285 26.74 32.74 -2.74
N PRO A 286 27.66 33.51 -2.12
CA PRO A 286 28.30 33.12 -0.86
C PRO A 286 27.31 32.88 0.30
N LEU A 287 26.27 33.70 0.43
CA LEU A 287 25.27 33.57 1.48
C LEU A 287 24.47 32.26 1.31
N LEU A 288 24.11 31.89 0.07
CA LEU A 288 23.39 30.65 -0.20
C LEU A 288 24.29 29.43 0.02
N ARG A 289 25.56 29.52 -0.37
CA ARG A 289 26.55 28.47 -0.14
C ARG A 289 26.72 28.20 1.37
N ASP A 290 26.90 29.25 2.17
CA ASP A 290 27.05 29.14 3.61
C ASP A 290 25.83 28.53 4.29
N LEU A 291 24.61 28.81 3.80
CA LEU A 291 23.38 28.18 4.28
C LEU A 291 23.34 26.68 3.95
N VAL A 292 23.67 26.31 2.72
CA VAL A 292 23.70 24.89 2.28
C VAL A 292 24.78 24.10 3.01
N GLU A 293 25.93 24.70 3.29
CA GLU A 293 27.02 24.05 4.04
C GLU A 293 26.65 23.84 5.51
N LYS A 294 25.97 24.78 6.15
CA LYS A 294 25.47 24.63 7.53
C LYS A 294 24.44 23.51 7.64
N ASP A 295 23.48 23.44 6.69
CA ASP A 295 22.46 22.37 6.73
C ASP A 295 23.08 20.98 6.42
N LYS A 296 24.18 20.89 5.65
CA LYS A 296 24.92 19.64 5.47
C LYS A 296 25.53 19.10 6.78
N ILE A 297 26.01 19.97 7.63
CA ILE A 297 26.60 19.57 8.93
C ILE A 297 25.53 18.96 9.84
N ASP A 298 24.32 19.51 9.84
CA ASP A 298 23.20 18.97 10.63
C ASP A 298 22.68 17.60 10.12
N LEU A 299 22.84 17.30 8.82
CA LEU A 299 22.47 16.02 8.20
C LEU A 299 23.52 14.91 8.38
N ILE A 300 24.75 15.25 8.74
CA ILE A 300 25.88 14.30 8.83
C ILE A 300 26.17 13.88 10.30
N GLN A 301 25.47 14.42 11.29
CA GLN A 301 25.63 13.92 12.66
C GLN A 301 24.99 12.52 12.78
N PRO A 302 25.79 11.45 12.93
CA PRO A 302 25.24 10.13 13.20
C PRO A 302 24.71 10.10 14.63
N ASN A 303 23.44 9.72 14.80
CA ASN A 303 22.94 9.25 16.09
C ASN A 303 23.43 7.83 16.34
#